data_1d442b4d8620f50b335363a515cabca3
#
_entry.id   1d442b4d8620f50b335363a515cabca3
#
_cell.length_a   1.000
_cell.length_b   1.000
_cell.length_c   1.000
_cell.angle_alpha   90.00
_cell.angle_beta   90.00
_cell.angle_gamma   90.00
#
_symmetry.space_group_name_H-M   'P 1'
#
loop_
_entity.id
_entity.type
_entity.pdbx_description
1 polymer ?
#
loop_
_entity_poly.entity_id
_entity_poly.type
_entity_poly.pdbx_seq_one_letter_code
_entity_poly.pdbx_strand_id
1 'polypeptide(L)'
;MTELDLLVLGSGVAGLSAAVQAATATDGVRVGVLSKADLHQATTRWAQGGVAAVLGGDPDSTDLHLADTLSAGAGLCDVDAVRVLVDEGPGRVQDLIALGAVFDLDAAGGLALAREGGHSVARVVHAGGAATGAEIERALVEAVGLTAASVMERWFAVDLLVEDGRCRGVVALDPSGVRHEVRATHTLLATGGAGQLYSVTTNPAEATGDGVAMALRAGVAVADLEFVQFHPTALHHPQMPRPLLSEALRGHGALLRDAEGERFVDELLPRDVVSRAMAARMLAQGVEHLWLDATGLERFGERFPTIAADLAAAGLDPAVDWLPIAPAAHYSIGGILTDLDGASSLPGLWAAGEVACAGVHGANRLASNSLLEGMVFAARVVEAIAAGKDGCEETGAMRPSNWLHLSMPGVGAGDPGASSGRGPKDPGARCGNEDVAKIREQIQHAMTIGAGVVRDAESLNRVELAMPEAADRVDVCEVRNLATVGAGLVAAAIAREESRGCHTRTDFPETWPAFARRLVLGR
;
A
#
# COMPACT_ATOMS: atom_id res chain seq x y z
N MET A 1 18.57 -2.18 25.43
CA MET A 1 18.21 -0.86 24.86
C MET A 1 17.24 -0.19 25.82
N THR A 2 17.25 1.14 25.90
CA THR A 2 16.26 1.89 26.68
C THR A 2 14.88 1.71 26.05
N GLU A 3 13.84 1.50 26.83
CA GLU A 3 12.47 1.39 26.34
C GLU A 3 12.04 2.68 25.63
N LEU A 4 11.44 2.55 24.43
CA LEU A 4 10.94 3.67 23.63
C LEU A 4 9.51 4.03 24.08
N ASP A 5 9.13 5.28 23.90
CA ASP A 5 7.74 5.70 24.10
C ASP A 5 6.93 5.39 22.83
N LEU A 6 7.53 5.62 21.63
CA LEU A 6 6.98 5.23 20.33
C LEU A 6 8.04 4.55 19.47
N LEU A 7 7.75 3.36 18.98
CA LEU A 7 8.51 2.67 17.93
C LEU A 7 7.72 2.72 16.62
N VAL A 8 8.32 3.27 15.58
CA VAL A 8 7.77 3.33 14.22
C VAL A 8 8.47 2.30 13.35
N LEU A 9 7.73 1.43 12.68
CA LEU A 9 8.24 0.45 11.73
C LEU A 9 7.92 0.88 10.30
N GLY A 10 8.95 1.22 9.55
CA GLY A 10 8.86 1.67 8.16
C GLY A 10 9.23 3.14 7.99
N SER A 11 9.90 3.43 6.87
CA SER A 11 10.43 4.75 6.51
C SER A 11 9.68 5.44 5.37
N GLY A 12 8.47 4.96 5.03
CA GLY A 12 7.60 5.64 4.06
C GLY A 12 6.94 6.89 4.66
N VAL A 13 6.11 7.55 3.84
CA VAL A 13 5.43 8.81 4.20
C VAL A 13 4.73 8.74 5.56
N ALA A 14 4.00 7.65 5.86
CA ALA A 14 3.31 7.51 7.14
C ALA A 14 4.28 7.39 8.32
N GLY A 15 5.30 6.54 8.21
CA GLY A 15 6.26 6.32 9.29
C GLY A 15 7.10 7.56 9.61
N LEU A 16 7.66 8.21 8.60
CA LEU A 16 8.48 9.40 8.80
C LEU A 16 7.65 10.60 9.27
N SER A 17 6.42 10.79 8.75
CA SER A 17 5.52 11.85 9.25
C SER A 17 5.21 11.66 10.73
N ALA A 18 4.87 10.44 11.16
CA ALA A 18 4.64 10.13 12.58
C ALA A 18 5.90 10.37 13.43
N ALA A 19 7.07 9.94 12.95
CA ALA A 19 8.33 10.09 13.69
C ALA A 19 8.71 11.57 13.89
N VAL A 20 8.61 12.38 12.83
CA VAL A 20 8.87 13.84 12.90
C VAL A 20 7.89 14.49 13.87
N GLN A 21 6.60 14.23 13.73
CA GLN A 21 5.59 14.85 14.58
C GLN A 21 5.77 14.44 16.05
N ALA A 22 5.96 13.16 16.35
CA ALA A 22 6.15 12.69 17.72
C ALA A 22 7.42 13.27 18.37
N ALA A 23 8.51 13.37 17.61
CA ALA A 23 9.77 13.90 18.13
C ALA A 23 9.79 15.43 18.30
N THR A 24 8.88 16.16 17.63
CA THR A 24 8.80 17.63 17.69
C THR A 24 7.67 18.16 18.56
N ALA A 25 6.58 17.39 18.74
CA ALA A 25 5.39 17.85 19.46
C ALA A 25 5.55 17.83 20.98
N THR A 26 6.42 16.99 21.53
CA THR A 26 6.55 16.81 22.99
C THR A 26 8.01 16.59 23.39
N ASP A 27 8.53 17.48 24.23
CA ASP A 27 9.86 17.34 24.78
C ASP A 27 10.02 16.05 25.59
N GLY A 28 11.09 15.31 25.34
CA GLY A 28 11.48 14.12 26.09
C GLY A 28 10.84 12.82 25.64
N VAL A 29 10.01 12.81 24.60
CA VAL A 29 9.49 11.57 24.00
C VAL A 29 10.62 10.83 23.26
N ARG A 30 10.79 9.55 23.60
CA ARG A 30 11.81 8.67 22.98
C ARG A 30 11.21 7.97 21.78
N VAL A 31 11.50 8.46 20.59
CA VAL A 31 11.04 7.91 19.31
C VAL A 31 12.13 7.03 18.71
N GLY A 32 11.77 5.83 18.25
CA GLY A 32 12.60 4.96 17.43
C GLY A 32 11.99 4.75 16.06
N VAL A 33 12.80 4.79 15.01
CA VAL A 33 12.41 4.42 13.64
C VAL A 33 13.18 3.20 13.22
N LEU A 34 12.51 2.11 12.87
CA LEU A 34 13.11 0.88 12.39
C LEU A 34 12.75 0.67 10.92
N SER A 35 13.75 0.58 10.05
CA SER A 35 13.59 0.30 8.62
C SER A 35 14.43 -0.90 8.20
N LYS A 36 13.86 -1.80 7.37
CA LYS A 36 14.59 -2.96 6.84
C LYS A 36 15.59 -2.62 5.72
N ALA A 37 15.47 -1.44 5.14
CA ALA A 37 16.40 -0.85 4.19
C ALA A 37 16.95 0.47 4.72
N ASP A 38 17.69 1.21 3.91
CA ASP A 38 18.07 2.58 4.21
C ASP A 38 16.81 3.47 4.23
N LEU A 39 16.79 4.54 5.03
CA LEU A 39 15.58 5.37 5.23
C LEU A 39 14.93 5.84 3.92
N HIS A 40 15.74 6.17 2.94
CA HIS A 40 15.27 6.69 1.64
C HIS A 40 14.92 5.59 0.62
N GLN A 41 14.78 4.33 1.04
CA GLN A 41 14.37 3.20 0.18
C GLN A 41 12.98 2.69 0.51
N ALA A 42 12.02 3.60 0.73
CA ALA A 42 10.63 3.22 0.92
C ALA A 42 9.84 3.23 -0.40
N THR A 43 8.69 2.55 -0.41
CA THR A 43 7.75 2.57 -1.56
C THR A 43 7.32 4.00 -1.92
N THR A 44 7.27 4.92 -0.95
CA THR A 44 6.98 6.34 -1.15
C THR A 44 7.84 6.95 -2.25
N ARG A 45 9.14 6.70 -2.27
CA ARG A 45 10.08 7.23 -3.28
C ARG A 45 9.67 6.94 -4.72
N TRP A 46 9.01 5.80 -4.95
CA TRP A 46 8.61 5.34 -6.28
C TRP A 46 7.24 5.88 -6.72
N ALA A 47 6.57 6.65 -5.87
CA ALA A 47 5.29 7.25 -6.20
C ALA A 47 5.49 8.41 -7.21
N GLN A 48 5.09 8.14 -8.46
CA GLN A 48 5.13 9.12 -9.56
C GLN A 48 3.90 10.02 -9.58
N GLY A 49 2.76 9.54 -9.05
CA GLY A 49 1.54 10.35 -8.88
C GLY A 49 1.72 11.45 -7.84
N GLY A 50 0.68 12.28 -7.71
CA GLY A 50 0.70 13.40 -6.78
C GLY A 50 0.07 13.10 -5.42
N VAL A 51 -0.25 14.18 -4.72
CA VAL A 51 -1.07 14.19 -3.51
C VAL A 51 -2.38 14.90 -3.81
N ALA A 52 -3.50 14.22 -3.61
CA ALA A 52 -4.84 14.80 -3.80
C ALA A 52 -5.25 15.56 -2.53
N ALA A 53 -5.39 16.89 -2.62
CA ALA A 53 -5.87 17.69 -1.51
C ALA A 53 -6.56 18.96 -2.03
N VAL A 54 -7.55 19.45 -1.28
CA VAL A 54 -8.27 20.69 -1.64
C VAL A 54 -7.43 21.89 -1.23
N LEU A 55 -6.56 22.33 -2.13
CA LEU A 55 -5.60 23.42 -1.90
C LEU A 55 -5.96 24.69 -2.69
N GLY A 56 -6.90 24.60 -3.62
CA GLY A 56 -7.43 25.69 -4.41
C GLY A 56 -8.77 26.22 -3.85
N GLY A 57 -9.29 27.25 -4.52
CA GLY A 57 -10.66 27.73 -4.31
C GLY A 57 -11.67 27.06 -5.27
N ASP A 58 -12.84 27.70 -5.46
CA ASP A 58 -13.85 27.23 -6.43
C ASP A 58 -13.24 26.79 -7.77
N PRO A 59 -13.70 25.67 -8.36
CA PRO A 59 -14.88 24.87 -7.95
C PRO A 59 -14.59 23.72 -6.99
N ASP A 60 -13.38 23.55 -6.44
CA ASP A 60 -13.05 22.40 -5.58
C ASP A 60 -13.53 22.58 -4.13
N SER A 61 -13.84 21.45 -3.47
CA SER A 61 -14.23 21.42 -2.05
C SER A 61 -13.95 20.04 -1.45
N THR A 62 -13.87 19.97 -0.12
CA THR A 62 -13.75 18.69 0.59
C THR A 62 -14.96 17.78 0.35
N ASP A 63 -16.16 18.34 0.10
CA ASP A 63 -17.35 17.56 -0.26
C ASP A 63 -17.21 16.93 -1.67
N LEU A 64 -16.64 17.62 -2.64
CA LEU A 64 -16.34 17.02 -3.95
C LEU A 64 -15.29 15.93 -3.84
N HIS A 65 -14.23 16.16 -3.06
CA HIS A 65 -13.19 15.15 -2.84
C HIS A 65 -13.75 13.92 -2.10
N LEU A 66 -14.62 14.12 -1.11
CA LEU A 66 -15.36 13.05 -0.44
C LEU A 66 -16.17 12.24 -1.46
N ALA A 67 -16.98 12.92 -2.28
CA ALA A 67 -17.86 12.25 -3.26
C ALA A 67 -17.04 11.43 -4.28
N ASP A 68 -15.94 11.97 -4.80
CA ASP A 68 -15.03 11.27 -5.72
C ASP A 68 -14.44 10.01 -5.04
N THR A 69 -14.00 10.14 -3.78
CA THR A 69 -13.40 9.03 -3.02
C THR A 69 -14.43 7.92 -2.75
N LEU A 70 -15.65 8.28 -2.32
CA LEU A 70 -16.75 7.31 -2.09
C LEU A 70 -17.15 6.61 -3.38
N SER A 71 -17.20 7.34 -4.50
CA SER A 71 -17.51 6.77 -5.82
C SER A 71 -16.44 5.75 -6.24
N ALA A 72 -15.16 6.09 -6.10
CA ALA A 72 -14.06 5.19 -6.44
C ALA A 72 -14.05 3.93 -5.58
N GLY A 73 -14.40 4.04 -4.30
CA GLY A 73 -14.35 2.93 -3.33
C GLY A 73 -15.46 1.89 -3.45
N ALA A 74 -16.32 2.00 -4.47
CA ALA A 74 -17.32 1.01 -4.86
C ALA A 74 -18.26 0.53 -3.71
N GLY A 75 -18.64 1.48 -2.83
CA GLY A 75 -19.61 1.26 -1.75
C GLY A 75 -19.07 0.58 -0.50
N LEU A 76 -17.74 0.49 -0.32
CA LEU A 76 -17.10 -0.06 0.89
C LEU A 76 -16.31 0.98 1.70
N CYS A 77 -16.24 2.25 1.28
CA CYS A 77 -15.62 3.29 2.10
C CYS A 77 -16.39 3.47 3.41
N ASP A 78 -15.66 3.73 4.49
CA ASP A 78 -16.23 4.33 5.69
C ASP A 78 -16.29 5.86 5.49
N VAL A 79 -17.50 6.41 5.56
CA VAL A 79 -17.73 7.83 5.25
C VAL A 79 -16.99 8.75 6.22
N ASP A 80 -16.91 8.38 7.50
CA ASP A 80 -16.22 9.20 8.50
C ASP A 80 -14.70 9.17 8.28
N ALA A 81 -14.14 8.02 7.89
CA ALA A 81 -12.72 7.90 7.55
C ALA A 81 -12.37 8.76 6.31
N VAL A 82 -13.24 8.75 5.29
CA VAL A 82 -13.04 9.62 4.12
C VAL A 82 -13.20 11.09 4.50
N ARG A 83 -14.14 11.44 5.35
CA ARG A 83 -14.32 12.81 5.85
C ARG A 83 -13.06 13.30 6.57
N VAL A 84 -12.51 12.50 7.47
CA VAL A 84 -11.23 12.79 8.14
C VAL A 84 -10.11 13.04 7.12
N LEU A 85 -9.97 12.15 6.13
CA LEU A 85 -8.95 12.30 5.09
C LEU A 85 -9.04 13.64 4.36
N VAL A 86 -10.23 13.99 3.87
CA VAL A 86 -10.40 15.16 2.99
C VAL A 86 -10.38 16.48 3.75
N ASP A 87 -10.84 16.50 5.01
CA ASP A 87 -10.88 17.71 5.83
C ASP A 87 -9.51 18.03 6.44
N GLU A 88 -8.74 17.03 6.87
CA GLU A 88 -7.40 17.24 7.45
C GLU A 88 -6.29 17.29 6.38
N GLY A 89 -6.53 16.70 5.22
CA GLY A 89 -5.55 16.55 4.15
C GLY A 89 -4.85 17.85 3.72
N PRO A 90 -5.57 18.96 3.47
CA PRO A 90 -4.95 20.23 3.09
C PRO A 90 -3.91 20.73 4.11
N GLY A 91 -4.21 20.60 5.41
CA GLY A 91 -3.27 20.94 6.48
C GLY A 91 -2.00 20.10 6.44
N ARG A 92 -2.11 18.80 6.19
CA ARG A 92 -0.94 17.89 6.13
C ARG A 92 -0.03 18.18 4.92
N VAL A 93 -0.59 18.61 3.79
CA VAL A 93 0.23 19.08 2.66
C VAL A 93 0.98 20.38 3.01
N GLN A 94 0.33 21.30 3.74
CA GLN A 94 0.99 22.51 4.22
C GLN A 94 2.11 22.20 5.22
N ASP A 95 1.91 21.20 6.11
CA ASP A 95 2.94 20.73 7.04
C ASP A 95 4.17 20.20 6.28
N LEU A 96 3.97 19.43 5.18
CA LEU A 96 5.08 18.98 4.33
C LEU A 96 5.84 20.14 3.68
N ILE A 97 5.12 21.16 3.19
CA ILE A 97 5.75 22.35 2.61
C ILE A 97 6.57 23.08 3.69
N ALA A 98 6.05 23.19 4.91
CA ALA A 98 6.77 23.78 6.03
C ALA A 98 8.04 22.97 6.43
N LEU A 99 8.03 21.65 6.22
CA LEU A 99 9.20 20.78 6.38
C LEU A 99 10.17 20.85 5.19
N GLY A 100 9.89 21.66 4.17
CA GLY A 100 10.78 21.91 3.05
C GLY A 100 10.52 21.07 1.80
N ALA A 101 9.35 20.44 1.68
CA ALA A 101 8.93 19.80 0.43
C ALA A 101 8.59 20.86 -0.64
N VAL A 102 9.07 20.66 -1.87
CA VAL A 102 8.89 21.59 -2.99
C VAL A 102 7.99 20.96 -4.04
N PHE A 103 6.81 21.54 -4.23
CA PHE A 103 5.86 21.15 -5.26
C PHE A 103 5.93 22.06 -6.48
N ASP A 104 5.45 21.55 -7.62
CA ASP A 104 5.43 22.28 -8.88
C ASP A 104 4.49 23.50 -8.78
N LEU A 105 4.90 24.61 -9.37
CA LEU A 105 4.15 25.87 -9.37
C LEU A 105 3.56 26.15 -10.75
N ASP A 106 2.42 26.81 -10.77
CA ASP A 106 1.80 27.37 -11.98
C ASP A 106 2.48 28.67 -12.42
N ALA A 107 2.06 29.24 -13.55
CA ALA A 107 2.61 30.46 -14.09
C ALA A 107 2.36 31.70 -13.20
N ALA A 108 1.41 31.64 -12.28
CA ALA A 108 1.10 32.71 -11.32
C ALA A 108 1.87 32.57 -10.00
N GLY A 109 2.62 31.46 -9.82
CA GLY A 109 3.39 31.14 -8.61
C GLY A 109 2.59 30.45 -7.53
N GLY A 110 1.37 29.99 -7.82
CA GLY A 110 0.57 29.09 -6.99
C GLY A 110 0.94 27.64 -7.23
N LEU A 111 0.41 26.72 -6.41
CA LEU A 111 0.61 25.27 -6.63
C LEU A 111 -0.06 24.85 -7.95
N ALA A 112 0.68 24.14 -8.79
CA ALA A 112 0.16 23.57 -10.02
C ALA A 112 -0.74 22.37 -9.69
N LEU A 113 -2.03 22.45 -10.04
CA LEU A 113 -3.01 21.40 -9.79
C LEU A 113 -3.29 20.61 -11.07
N ALA A 114 -3.21 19.29 -10.98
CA ALA A 114 -3.56 18.37 -12.06
C ALA A 114 -4.85 17.59 -11.73
N ARG A 115 -5.50 17.06 -12.79
CA ARG A 115 -6.63 16.15 -12.67
C ARG A 115 -6.17 14.74 -13.02
N GLU A 116 -6.41 13.79 -12.14
CA GLU A 116 -6.18 12.37 -12.37
C GLU A 116 -7.51 11.59 -12.47
N GLY A 117 -7.44 10.33 -12.88
CA GLY A 117 -8.64 9.48 -13.08
C GLY A 117 -9.46 9.32 -11.81
N GLY A 118 -10.79 9.41 -11.97
CA GLY A 118 -11.75 9.37 -10.89
C GLY A 118 -12.00 10.69 -10.17
N HIS A 119 -11.16 11.73 -10.38
CA HIS A 119 -11.38 13.06 -9.83
C HIS A 119 -12.30 13.90 -10.72
N SER A 120 -13.28 14.57 -10.11
CA SER A 120 -14.19 15.49 -10.80
C SER A 120 -13.50 16.81 -11.21
N VAL A 121 -12.53 17.27 -10.43
CA VAL A 121 -11.78 18.52 -10.65
C VAL A 121 -10.27 18.33 -10.44
N ALA A 122 -9.46 19.31 -10.85
CA ALA A 122 -8.02 19.31 -10.61
C ALA A 122 -7.73 19.66 -9.15
N ARG A 123 -7.12 18.73 -8.38
CA ARG A 123 -6.70 18.92 -6.98
C ARG A 123 -5.40 18.21 -6.61
N VAL A 124 -4.73 17.63 -7.58
CA VAL A 124 -3.53 16.82 -7.33
C VAL A 124 -2.29 17.68 -7.53
N VAL A 125 -1.49 17.83 -6.47
CA VAL A 125 -0.16 18.49 -6.54
C VAL A 125 0.92 17.47 -6.87
N HIS A 126 1.90 17.89 -7.67
CA HIS A 126 3.05 17.08 -8.07
C HIS A 126 4.37 17.78 -7.74
N ALA A 127 5.44 17.01 -7.70
CA ALA A 127 6.80 17.53 -7.62
C ALA A 127 7.65 16.93 -8.74
N GLY A 128 8.39 17.80 -9.47
CA GLY A 128 9.26 17.38 -10.56
C GLY A 128 8.53 16.63 -11.67
N GLY A 129 7.26 16.96 -11.91
CA GLY A 129 6.36 16.33 -12.87
C GLY A 129 5.88 14.92 -12.48
N ALA A 130 6.76 13.99 -12.16
CA ALA A 130 6.44 12.59 -11.81
C ALA A 130 7.42 12.04 -10.75
N ALA A 131 7.86 12.87 -9.82
CA ALA A 131 8.80 12.52 -8.75
C ALA A 131 8.30 12.91 -7.35
N THR A 132 6.98 13.03 -7.19
CA THR A 132 6.35 13.52 -5.97
C THR A 132 6.75 12.72 -4.72
N GLY A 133 6.76 11.40 -4.84
CA GLY A 133 7.18 10.55 -3.73
C GLY A 133 8.64 10.72 -3.34
N ALA A 134 9.54 10.90 -4.31
CA ALA A 134 10.95 11.13 -4.04
C ALA A 134 11.19 12.46 -3.31
N GLU A 135 10.45 13.51 -3.66
CA GLU A 135 10.53 14.81 -2.99
C GLU A 135 9.99 14.76 -1.56
N ILE A 136 8.83 14.12 -1.36
CA ILE A 136 8.25 13.92 -0.02
C ILE A 136 9.22 13.14 0.86
N GLU A 137 9.78 12.05 0.35
CA GLU A 137 10.75 11.24 1.08
C GLU A 137 12.00 12.02 1.45
N ARG A 138 12.56 12.81 0.50
CA ARG A 138 13.69 13.69 0.78
C ARG A 138 13.42 14.63 1.95
N ALA A 139 12.28 15.35 1.89
CA ALA A 139 11.92 16.32 2.92
C ALA A 139 11.73 15.65 4.30
N LEU A 140 11.05 14.50 4.35
CA LEU A 140 10.81 13.78 5.60
C LEU A 140 12.09 13.15 6.19
N VAL A 141 12.97 12.58 5.36
CA VAL A 141 14.26 12.04 5.81
C VAL A 141 15.14 13.16 6.39
N GLU A 142 15.22 14.32 5.73
CA GLU A 142 15.91 15.48 6.27
C GLU A 142 15.30 15.95 7.59
N ALA A 143 13.96 16.03 7.67
CA ALA A 143 13.26 16.43 8.88
C ALA A 143 13.52 15.48 10.06
N VAL A 144 13.47 14.16 9.85
CA VAL A 144 13.81 13.16 10.90
C VAL A 144 15.25 13.33 11.36
N GLY A 145 16.20 13.59 10.43
CA GLY A 145 17.61 13.83 10.75
C GLY A 145 17.86 15.05 11.65
N LEU A 146 16.91 15.98 11.73
CA LEU A 146 16.97 17.14 12.61
C LEU A 146 16.33 16.90 13.99
N THR A 147 15.74 15.72 14.22
CA THR A 147 15.11 15.35 15.50
C THR A 147 16.04 14.51 16.38
N ALA A 148 15.60 14.22 17.62
CA ALA A 148 16.27 13.30 18.54
C ALA A 148 15.84 11.82 18.34
N ALA A 149 15.11 11.48 17.27
CA ALA A 149 14.67 10.12 17.00
C ALA A 149 15.86 9.18 16.76
N SER A 150 15.78 7.99 17.35
CA SER A 150 16.80 6.94 17.15
C SER A 150 16.46 6.14 15.88
N VAL A 151 17.32 6.19 14.87
CA VAL A 151 17.13 5.51 13.59
C VAL A 151 17.88 4.19 13.55
N MET A 152 17.18 3.10 13.21
CA MET A 152 17.70 1.73 13.08
C MET A 152 17.47 1.28 11.62
N GLU A 153 18.45 1.60 10.74
CA GLU A 153 18.44 1.19 9.33
C GLU A 153 18.94 -0.24 9.16
N ARG A 154 18.37 -0.94 8.17
CA ARG A 154 18.69 -2.34 7.83
C ARG A 154 18.40 -3.31 8.97
N TRP A 155 17.44 -2.98 9.81
CA TRP A 155 16.88 -3.86 10.83
C TRP A 155 15.59 -4.50 10.34
N PHE A 156 15.46 -5.80 10.49
CA PHE A 156 14.27 -6.53 10.07
C PHE A 156 13.39 -6.87 11.26
N ALA A 157 12.17 -6.32 11.31
CA ALA A 157 11.16 -6.72 12.30
C ALA A 157 10.60 -8.10 11.96
N VAL A 158 10.77 -9.07 12.84
CA VAL A 158 10.40 -10.47 12.64
C VAL A 158 8.96 -10.73 13.07
N ASP A 159 8.63 -10.34 14.31
CA ASP A 159 7.32 -10.52 14.92
C ASP A 159 7.03 -9.45 15.99
N LEU A 160 5.75 -9.26 16.31
CA LEU A 160 5.32 -8.42 17.42
C LEU A 160 5.70 -9.07 18.76
N LEU A 161 6.14 -8.26 19.70
CA LEU A 161 6.32 -8.66 21.10
C LEU A 161 4.99 -8.43 21.84
N VAL A 162 4.24 -9.50 22.07
CA VAL A 162 2.93 -9.44 22.74
C VAL A 162 3.06 -10.04 24.14
N GLU A 163 2.74 -9.23 25.16
CA GLU A 163 2.75 -9.63 26.56
C GLU A 163 1.44 -9.17 27.21
N ASP A 164 0.80 -10.04 27.98
CA ASP A 164 -0.46 -9.76 28.70
C ASP A 164 -1.55 -9.13 27.81
N GLY A 165 -1.66 -9.61 26.55
CA GLY A 165 -2.65 -9.11 25.60
C GLY A 165 -2.37 -7.71 25.04
N ARG A 166 -1.14 -7.23 25.14
CA ARG A 166 -0.71 -5.91 24.68
C ARG A 166 0.58 -6.00 23.83
N CYS A 167 0.70 -5.17 22.80
CA CYS A 167 1.94 -4.97 22.08
C CYS A 167 2.93 -4.18 22.96
N ARG A 168 4.16 -4.70 23.08
CA ARG A 168 5.27 -4.13 23.84
C ARG A 168 6.50 -3.84 22.98
N GLY A 169 6.34 -3.81 21.66
CA GLY A 169 7.42 -3.63 20.71
C GLY A 169 7.52 -4.77 19.71
N VAL A 170 8.72 -5.04 19.24
CA VAL A 170 9.00 -6.09 18.25
C VAL A 170 10.24 -6.89 18.58
N VAL A 171 10.29 -8.08 18.03
CA VAL A 171 11.53 -8.84 17.86
C VAL A 171 12.12 -8.48 16.51
N ALA A 172 13.37 -8.03 16.47
CA ALA A 172 14.03 -7.62 15.25
C ALA A 172 15.43 -8.24 15.10
N LEU A 173 15.87 -8.36 13.86
CA LEU A 173 17.25 -8.73 13.49
C LEU A 173 18.02 -7.45 13.14
N ASP A 174 19.20 -7.29 13.69
CA ASP A 174 20.12 -6.23 13.29
C ASP A 174 20.81 -6.56 11.95
N PRO A 175 21.61 -5.63 11.37
CA PRO A 175 22.31 -5.88 10.12
C PRO A 175 23.28 -7.07 10.15
N SER A 176 23.70 -7.51 11.34
CA SER A 176 24.55 -8.70 11.52
C SER A 176 23.74 -10.01 11.67
N GLY A 177 22.41 -9.91 11.70
CA GLY A 177 21.49 -11.04 11.90
C GLY A 177 21.29 -11.43 13.38
N VAL A 178 21.77 -10.62 14.32
CA VAL A 178 21.54 -10.86 15.76
C VAL A 178 20.13 -10.43 16.13
N ARG A 179 19.45 -11.27 16.91
CA ARG A 179 18.09 -11.04 17.38
C ARG A 179 18.07 -10.13 18.60
N HIS A 180 17.20 -9.13 18.56
CA HIS A 180 16.96 -8.18 19.65
C HIS A 180 15.46 -8.03 19.93
N GLU A 181 15.13 -7.73 21.19
CA GLU A 181 13.83 -7.16 21.56
C GLU A 181 13.96 -5.64 21.55
N VAL A 182 13.18 -4.98 20.71
CA VAL A 182 13.04 -3.53 20.68
C VAL A 182 11.74 -3.19 21.39
N ARG A 183 11.83 -2.77 22.65
CA ARG A 183 10.67 -2.51 23.51
C ARG A 183 10.17 -1.10 23.37
N ALA A 184 8.85 -0.95 23.34
CA ALA A 184 8.16 0.33 23.24
C ALA A 184 6.79 0.29 23.94
N THR A 185 6.36 1.44 24.46
CA THR A 185 5.02 1.62 25.01
C THR A 185 3.97 1.54 23.91
N HIS A 186 4.24 2.19 22.77
CA HIS A 186 3.43 2.18 21.55
C HIS A 186 4.25 1.75 20.36
N THR A 187 3.66 0.95 19.47
CA THR A 187 4.28 0.49 18.22
C THR A 187 3.40 0.87 17.05
N LEU A 188 3.91 1.66 16.12
CA LEU A 188 3.23 2.03 14.87
C LEU A 188 3.77 1.20 13.72
N LEU A 189 2.91 0.41 13.08
CA LEU A 189 3.19 -0.24 11.81
C LEU A 189 2.91 0.73 10.67
N ALA A 190 3.95 1.07 9.91
CA ALA A 190 3.92 1.90 8.70
C ALA A 190 4.73 1.21 7.58
N THR A 191 4.61 -0.12 7.49
CA THR A 191 5.47 -1.00 6.71
C THR A 191 5.10 -1.13 5.25
N GLY A 192 4.07 -0.40 4.78
CA GLY A 192 3.61 -0.46 3.40
C GLY A 192 2.86 -1.76 3.07
N GLY A 193 2.66 -1.99 1.77
CA GLY A 193 1.87 -3.09 1.24
C GLY A 193 2.66 -4.35 0.88
N ALA A 194 2.04 -5.21 0.08
CA ALA A 194 2.52 -6.54 -0.28
C ALA A 194 2.63 -6.75 -1.80
N GLY A 195 3.02 -5.72 -2.56
CA GLY A 195 3.10 -5.83 -4.03
C GLY A 195 4.02 -6.92 -4.55
N GLN A 196 5.02 -7.31 -3.75
CA GLN A 196 5.93 -8.42 -4.05
C GLN A 196 5.27 -9.82 -3.94
N LEU A 197 3.97 -9.90 -3.63
CA LEU A 197 3.16 -11.10 -3.85
C LEU A 197 3.03 -11.47 -5.34
N TYR A 198 3.23 -10.52 -6.23
CA TYR A 198 3.02 -10.68 -7.68
C TYR A 198 4.34 -10.61 -8.45
N SER A 199 4.47 -11.41 -9.51
CA SER A 199 5.62 -11.39 -10.41
C SER A 199 5.72 -10.07 -11.19
N VAL A 200 4.58 -9.39 -11.39
CA VAL A 200 4.49 -8.12 -12.11
C VAL A 200 3.95 -7.06 -11.15
N THR A 201 4.84 -6.19 -10.69
CA THR A 201 4.51 -5.14 -9.72
C THR A 201 5.32 -3.87 -9.98
N THR A 202 4.74 -2.73 -9.62
CA THR A 202 5.42 -1.42 -9.61
C THR A 202 6.09 -1.14 -8.25
N ASN A 203 5.95 -2.04 -7.28
CA ASN A 203 6.48 -1.86 -5.93
C ASN A 203 7.91 -2.39 -5.81
N PRO A 204 8.76 -1.74 -5.01
CA PRO A 204 10.14 -2.17 -4.76
C PRO A 204 10.21 -3.51 -4.03
N ALA A 205 11.41 -4.08 -3.98
CA ALA A 205 11.67 -5.41 -3.41
C ALA A 205 11.26 -5.54 -1.93
N GLU A 206 11.22 -4.42 -1.23
CA GLU A 206 10.89 -4.30 0.18
C GLU A 206 9.39 -4.43 0.48
N ALA A 207 8.50 -4.35 -0.52
CA ALA A 207 7.04 -4.41 -0.34
C ALA A 207 6.55 -5.87 -0.14
N THR A 208 6.88 -6.49 0.97
CA THR A 208 6.66 -7.92 1.27
C THR A 208 5.55 -8.18 2.30
N GLY A 209 4.78 -7.15 2.70
CA GLY A 209 3.62 -7.30 3.58
C GLY A 209 3.94 -7.65 5.04
N ASP A 210 5.13 -7.26 5.50
CA ASP A 210 5.66 -7.68 6.80
C ASP A 210 4.77 -7.32 7.97
N GLY A 211 4.23 -6.09 8.01
CA GLY A 211 3.34 -5.64 9.09
C GLY A 211 2.02 -6.40 9.13
N VAL A 212 1.41 -6.64 7.97
CA VAL A 212 0.18 -7.44 7.87
C VAL A 212 0.42 -8.88 8.32
N ALA A 213 1.55 -9.48 7.91
CA ALA A 213 1.91 -10.83 8.31
C ALA A 213 2.15 -10.96 9.82
N MET A 214 2.84 -9.99 10.42
CA MET A 214 3.04 -9.94 11.88
C MET A 214 1.71 -9.79 12.62
N ALA A 215 0.82 -8.93 12.13
CA ALA A 215 -0.51 -8.71 12.70
C ALA A 215 -1.35 -9.99 12.66
N LEU A 216 -1.41 -10.68 11.52
CA LEU A 216 -2.12 -11.96 11.37
C LEU A 216 -1.59 -13.02 12.35
N ARG A 217 -0.27 -13.16 12.49
CA ARG A 217 0.32 -14.12 13.43
C ARG A 217 0.03 -13.78 14.90
N ALA A 218 -0.11 -12.50 15.20
CA ALA A 218 -0.49 -12.01 16.54
C ALA A 218 -2.00 -12.06 16.80
N GLY A 219 -2.82 -12.48 15.84
CA GLY A 219 -4.29 -12.52 15.96
C GLY A 219 -4.94 -11.14 15.92
N VAL A 220 -4.25 -10.12 15.41
CA VAL A 220 -4.79 -8.77 15.20
C VAL A 220 -5.78 -8.80 14.03
N ALA A 221 -6.87 -8.08 14.13
CA ALA A 221 -7.87 -7.97 13.07
C ALA A 221 -7.27 -7.33 11.81
N VAL A 222 -7.39 -8.02 10.67
CA VAL A 222 -6.97 -7.59 9.34
C VAL A 222 -8.16 -7.70 8.40
N ALA A 223 -8.36 -6.73 7.52
CA ALA A 223 -9.53 -6.71 6.64
C ALA A 223 -9.19 -6.41 5.18
N ASP A 224 -10.11 -6.83 4.30
CA ASP A 224 -10.18 -6.42 2.90
C ASP A 224 -8.93 -6.78 2.07
N LEU A 225 -8.18 -7.84 2.44
CA LEU A 225 -6.93 -8.26 1.77
C LEU A 225 -7.13 -8.66 0.31
N GLU A 226 -8.34 -9.07 -0.09
CA GLU A 226 -8.68 -9.44 -1.46
C GLU A 226 -8.61 -8.27 -2.45
N PHE A 227 -8.62 -7.02 -1.96
CA PHE A 227 -8.55 -5.84 -2.78
C PHE A 227 -7.11 -5.39 -3.01
N VAL A 228 -6.57 -5.77 -4.15
CA VAL A 228 -5.28 -5.29 -4.65
C VAL A 228 -5.53 -4.47 -5.91
N GLN A 229 -5.11 -3.20 -5.90
CA GLN A 229 -5.22 -2.34 -7.06
C GLN A 229 -4.09 -2.64 -8.04
N PHE A 230 -4.44 -2.95 -9.28
CA PHE A 230 -3.51 -3.06 -10.39
C PHE A 230 -3.46 -1.72 -11.14
N HIS A 231 -2.25 -1.19 -11.35
CA HIS A 231 -2.08 -0.02 -12.20
C HIS A 231 -2.14 -0.46 -13.67
N PRO A 232 -3.00 0.14 -14.51
CA PRO A 232 -3.19 -0.34 -15.88
C PRO A 232 -1.97 -0.12 -16.77
N THR A 233 -1.21 0.94 -16.56
CA THR A 233 -0.15 1.38 -17.46
C THR A 233 1.25 1.25 -16.83
N ALA A 234 1.63 0.04 -16.39
CA ALA A 234 3.02 -0.30 -16.12
C ALA A 234 3.70 -0.73 -17.43
N LEU A 235 4.94 -0.30 -17.64
CA LEU A 235 5.71 -0.67 -18.84
C LEU A 235 5.89 -2.19 -18.89
N HIS A 236 5.52 -2.85 -19.98
CA HIS A 236 5.78 -4.26 -20.20
C HIS A 236 7.26 -4.45 -20.58
N HIS A 237 8.10 -4.65 -19.54
CA HIS A 237 9.56 -4.71 -19.67
C HIS A 237 10.11 -5.72 -18.64
N PRO A 238 11.25 -6.40 -18.88
CA PRO A 238 11.84 -7.36 -17.91
C PRO A 238 12.26 -6.75 -16.56
N GLN A 239 12.54 -5.44 -16.53
CA GLN A 239 12.99 -4.74 -15.32
C GLN A 239 11.96 -4.84 -14.19
N MET A 240 12.44 -5.02 -12.95
CA MET A 240 11.64 -5.00 -11.73
C MET A 240 12.26 -4.03 -10.71
N PRO A 241 11.47 -3.22 -10.02
CA PRO A 241 10.02 -3.00 -10.24
C PRO A 241 9.72 -2.49 -11.65
N ARG A 242 8.50 -2.78 -12.14
CA ARG A 242 8.08 -2.30 -13.47
C ARG A 242 8.06 -0.77 -13.49
N PRO A 243 8.69 -0.12 -14.49
CA PRO A 243 8.56 1.31 -14.67
C PRO A 243 7.09 1.71 -14.79
N LEU A 244 6.67 2.68 -14.01
CA LEU A 244 5.30 3.17 -14.00
C LEU A 244 5.13 4.24 -15.06
N LEU A 245 4.22 4.04 -16.00
CA LEU A 245 3.74 5.10 -16.90
C LEU A 245 2.55 5.77 -16.23
N SER A 246 2.83 6.86 -15.52
CA SER A 246 1.89 7.56 -14.64
C SER A 246 0.56 7.86 -15.32
N GLU A 247 -0.50 7.90 -14.53
CA GLU A 247 -1.84 8.28 -14.95
C GLU A 247 -1.89 9.69 -15.55
N ALA A 248 -0.97 10.57 -15.18
CA ALA A 248 -0.82 11.89 -15.77
C ALA A 248 -0.65 11.86 -17.29
N LEU A 249 -0.02 10.82 -17.88
CA LEU A 249 0.07 10.67 -19.34
C LEU A 249 -1.32 10.57 -19.98
N ARG A 250 -2.20 9.75 -19.40
CA ARG A 250 -3.59 9.59 -19.86
C ARG A 250 -4.39 10.88 -19.63
N GLY A 251 -4.18 11.55 -18.50
CA GLY A 251 -4.75 12.87 -18.20
C GLY A 251 -4.34 13.95 -19.19
N HIS A 252 -3.18 13.82 -19.83
CA HIS A 252 -2.70 14.73 -20.88
C HIS A 252 -3.04 14.26 -22.30
N GLY A 253 -3.76 13.16 -22.47
CA GLY A 253 -4.29 12.72 -23.75
C GLY A 253 -3.61 11.49 -24.39
N ALA A 254 -2.75 10.77 -23.67
CA ALA A 254 -2.27 9.49 -24.15
C ALA A 254 -3.43 8.46 -24.23
N LEU A 255 -3.43 7.63 -25.29
CA LEU A 255 -4.54 6.74 -25.66
C LEU A 255 -4.18 5.29 -25.41
N LEU A 256 -5.16 4.50 -24.95
CA LEU A 256 -5.02 3.05 -24.81
C LEU A 256 -5.43 2.35 -26.10
N ARG A 257 -4.53 1.55 -26.68
CA ARG A 257 -4.75 0.80 -27.91
C ARG A 257 -4.51 -0.69 -27.71
N ASP A 258 -5.34 -1.48 -28.37
CA ASP A 258 -5.21 -2.93 -28.41
C ASP A 258 -4.21 -3.40 -29.48
N ALA A 259 -4.12 -4.73 -29.71
CA ALA A 259 -3.19 -5.30 -30.69
C ALA A 259 -3.51 -4.92 -32.14
N GLU A 260 -4.76 -4.54 -32.45
CA GLU A 260 -5.19 -4.03 -33.76
C GLU A 260 -5.03 -2.51 -33.88
N GLY A 261 -4.63 -1.81 -32.81
CA GLY A 261 -4.49 -0.35 -32.76
C GLY A 261 -5.77 0.40 -32.43
N GLU A 262 -6.85 -0.29 -32.05
CA GLU A 262 -8.13 0.30 -31.73
C GLU A 262 -8.23 0.74 -30.27
N ARG A 263 -8.91 1.86 -30.00
CA ARG A 263 -9.28 2.26 -28.63
C ARG A 263 -10.42 1.37 -28.15
N PHE A 264 -10.34 0.92 -26.88
CA PHE A 264 -11.29 -0.05 -26.33
C PHE A 264 -11.91 0.35 -24.98
N VAL A 265 -11.40 1.42 -24.36
CA VAL A 265 -11.87 1.91 -23.05
C VAL A 265 -11.60 3.41 -22.94
N ASP A 266 -12.38 4.12 -22.11
CA ASP A 266 -12.07 5.50 -21.72
C ASP A 266 -10.90 5.49 -20.73
N GLU A 267 -9.84 6.19 -21.07
CA GLU A 267 -8.57 6.21 -20.37
C GLU A 267 -8.64 6.83 -18.96
N LEU A 268 -9.66 7.64 -18.67
CA LEU A 268 -9.83 8.36 -17.40
C LEU A 268 -10.84 7.70 -16.45
N LEU A 269 -11.36 6.53 -16.80
CA LEU A 269 -12.14 5.72 -15.86
C LEU A 269 -11.28 5.25 -14.68
N PRO A 270 -11.90 4.87 -13.54
CA PRO A 270 -11.19 4.31 -12.40
C PRO A 270 -10.27 3.15 -12.78
N ARG A 271 -9.14 3.02 -12.07
CA ARG A 271 -8.07 2.05 -12.40
C ARG A 271 -8.53 0.61 -12.48
N ASP A 272 -9.46 0.20 -11.60
CA ASP A 272 -10.04 -1.14 -11.62
C ASP A 272 -10.81 -1.42 -12.91
N VAL A 273 -11.57 -0.45 -13.42
CA VAL A 273 -12.32 -0.56 -14.69
C VAL A 273 -11.35 -0.68 -15.86
N VAL A 274 -10.34 0.19 -15.92
CA VAL A 274 -9.36 0.17 -17.02
C VAL A 274 -8.54 -1.12 -16.99
N SER A 275 -8.05 -1.55 -15.81
CA SER A 275 -7.27 -2.80 -15.69
C SER A 275 -8.09 -4.04 -16.06
N ARG A 276 -9.38 -4.09 -15.69
CA ARG A 276 -10.30 -5.16 -16.11
C ARG A 276 -10.50 -5.19 -17.63
N ALA A 277 -10.75 -4.02 -18.23
CA ALA A 277 -10.91 -3.92 -19.68
C ALA A 277 -9.63 -4.37 -20.42
N MET A 278 -8.45 -3.98 -19.93
CA MET A 278 -7.16 -4.43 -20.48
C MET A 278 -7.00 -5.94 -20.35
N ALA A 279 -7.20 -6.51 -19.17
CA ALA A 279 -7.07 -7.94 -18.95
C ALA A 279 -8.02 -8.76 -19.84
N ALA A 280 -9.28 -8.32 -19.98
CA ALA A 280 -10.24 -8.95 -20.89
C ALA A 280 -9.81 -8.84 -22.35
N ARG A 281 -9.28 -7.69 -22.79
CA ARG A 281 -8.80 -7.48 -24.16
C ARG A 281 -7.55 -8.32 -24.44
N MET A 282 -6.58 -8.36 -23.52
CA MET A 282 -5.37 -9.19 -23.64
C MET A 282 -5.73 -10.67 -23.77
N LEU A 283 -6.66 -11.16 -22.94
CA LEU A 283 -7.14 -12.55 -23.02
C LEU A 283 -7.83 -12.84 -24.35
N ALA A 284 -8.71 -11.95 -24.81
CA ALA A 284 -9.46 -12.13 -26.06
C ALA A 284 -8.54 -12.16 -27.31
N GLN A 285 -7.45 -11.39 -27.28
CA GLN A 285 -6.49 -11.30 -28.38
C GLN A 285 -5.29 -12.26 -28.24
N GLY A 286 -5.14 -12.95 -27.09
CA GLY A 286 -4.04 -13.87 -26.81
C GLY A 286 -2.68 -13.19 -26.74
N VAL A 287 -2.62 -11.94 -26.19
CA VAL A 287 -1.41 -11.13 -26.09
C VAL A 287 -1.01 -10.88 -24.64
N GLU A 288 0.28 -10.62 -24.38
CA GLU A 288 0.81 -10.36 -23.04
C GLU A 288 0.84 -8.87 -22.66
N HIS A 289 0.59 -7.97 -23.62
CA HIS A 289 0.56 -6.52 -23.41
C HIS A 289 -0.35 -5.83 -24.43
N LEU A 290 -0.74 -4.63 -24.10
CA LEU A 290 -1.39 -3.67 -24.99
C LEU A 290 -0.48 -2.44 -25.16
N TRP A 291 -1.00 -1.35 -25.71
CA TRP A 291 -0.20 -0.19 -26.05
C TRP A 291 -0.72 1.10 -25.41
N LEU A 292 0.19 1.95 -24.96
CA LEU A 292 -0.07 3.35 -24.65
C LEU A 292 0.51 4.22 -25.76
N ASP A 293 -0.36 4.86 -26.52
CA ASP A 293 -0.01 5.80 -27.56
C ASP A 293 0.15 7.20 -26.94
N ALA A 294 1.39 7.61 -26.72
CA ALA A 294 1.77 8.91 -26.19
C ALA A 294 2.32 9.86 -27.30
N THR A 295 2.29 9.45 -28.57
CA THR A 295 2.90 10.18 -29.70
C THR A 295 2.29 11.57 -29.92
N GLY A 296 1.06 11.80 -29.44
CA GLY A 296 0.39 13.10 -29.51
C GLY A 296 0.76 14.07 -28.37
N LEU A 297 1.61 13.67 -27.40
CA LEU A 297 1.96 14.52 -26.26
C LEU A 297 3.13 15.44 -26.60
N GLU A 298 2.85 16.73 -26.63
CA GLU A 298 3.88 17.75 -26.85
C GLU A 298 4.80 17.92 -25.64
N ARG A 299 6.09 18.15 -25.89
CA ARG A 299 7.10 18.46 -24.85
C ARG A 299 7.19 17.35 -23.78
N PHE A 300 7.09 16.10 -24.18
CA PHE A 300 7.02 14.93 -23.28
C PHE A 300 8.18 14.93 -22.26
N GLY A 301 9.43 15.08 -22.72
CA GLY A 301 10.60 15.06 -21.83
C GLY A 301 10.67 16.21 -20.82
N GLU A 302 10.05 17.35 -21.11
CA GLU A 302 9.98 18.48 -20.17
C GLU A 302 8.88 18.29 -19.13
N ARG A 303 7.74 17.70 -19.53
CA ARG A 303 6.59 17.46 -18.65
C ARG A 303 6.77 16.24 -17.77
N PHE A 304 7.42 15.20 -18.30
CA PHE A 304 7.56 13.89 -17.64
C PHE A 304 9.03 13.42 -17.67
N PRO A 305 9.98 14.17 -17.09
CA PRO A 305 11.41 13.90 -17.24
C PRO A 305 11.81 12.53 -16.70
N THR A 306 11.24 12.08 -15.60
CA THR A 306 11.49 10.75 -15.00
C THR A 306 11.02 9.64 -15.93
N ILE A 307 9.80 9.74 -16.46
CA ILE A 307 9.24 8.74 -17.38
C ILE A 307 10.05 8.71 -18.69
N ALA A 308 10.45 9.89 -19.19
CA ALA A 308 11.28 9.98 -20.39
C ALA A 308 12.64 9.28 -20.20
N ALA A 309 13.25 9.43 -19.03
CA ALA A 309 14.51 8.75 -18.70
C ALA A 309 14.32 7.22 -18.61
N ASP A 310 13.24 6.74 -17.98
CA ASP A 310 12.93 5.32 -17.89
C ASP A 310 12.68 4.71 -19.28
N LEU A 311 11.94 5.40 -20.15
CA LEU A 311 11.68 4.97 -21.53
C LEU A 311 12.97 4.95 -22.36
N ALA A 312 13.81 5.98 -22.25
CA ALA A 312 15.09 6.01 -22.94
C ALA A 312 16.02 4.86 -22.48
N ALA A 313 16.02 4.53 -21.18
CA ALA A 313 16.75 3.37 -20.67
C ALA A 313 16.19 2.03 -21.19
N ALA A 314 14.89 1.97 -21.49
CA ALA A 314 14.24 0.82 -22.13
C ALA A 314 14.39 0.82 -23.66
N GLY A 315 15.02 1.83 -24.26
CA GLY A 315 15.21 1.95 -25.71
C GLY A 315 13.96 2.39 -26.48
N LEU A 316 13.03 3.09 -25.82
CA LEU A 316 11.77 3.56 -26.38
C LEU A 316 11.76 5.08 -26.50
N ASP A 317 11.22 5.60 -27.61
CA ASP A 317 10.98 7.02 -27.84
C ASP A 317 9.47 7.30 -27.88
N PRO A 318 8.89 7.95 -26.86
CA PRO A 318 7.46 8.23 -26.80
C PRO A 318 6.93 9.16 -27.90
N ALA A 319 7.82 9.83 -28.66
CA ALA A 319 7.41 10.68 -29.78
C ALA A 319 7.05 9.87 -31.02
N VAL A 320 7.54 8.63 -31.15
CA VAL A 320 7.37 7.79 -32.36
C VAL A 320 6.90 6.37 -32.03
N ASP A 321 7.18 5.86 -30.81
CA ASP A 321 6.85 4.50 -30.41
C ASP A 321 5.55 4.47 -29.58
N TRP A 322 4.71 3.49 -29.83
CA TRP A 322 3.70 3.09 -28.86
C TRP A 322 4.38 2.29 -27.76
N LEU A 323 4.01 2.60 -26.51
CA LEU A 323 4.65 2.04 -25.33
C LEU A 323 3.95 0.74 -24.92
N PRO A 324 4.65 -0.40 -24.83
CA PRO A 324 4.02 -1.66 -24.42
C PRO A 324 3.65 -1.58 -22.92
N ILE A 325 2.40 -1.88 -22.59
CA ILE A 325 1.87 -1.78 -21.22
C ILE A 325 1.08 -3.03 -20.82
N ALA A 326 1.13 -3.33 -19.53
CA ALA A 326 0.28 -4.36 -18.92
C ALA A 326 -0.12 -3.96 -17.50
N PRO A 327 -1.28 -4.43 -16.97
CA PRO A 327 -1.62 -4.23 -15.58
C PRO A 327 -0.58 -4.84 -14.64
N ALA A 328 -0.17 -4.09 -13.61
CA ALA A 328 0.78 -4.54 -12.60
C ALA A 328 0.24 -4.28 -11.19
N ALA A 329 0.51 -5.17 -10.23
CA ALA A 329 0.16 -4.96 -8.83
C ALA A 329 0.81 -3.67 -8.33
N HIS A 330 0.02 -2.79 -7.67
CA HIS A 330 0.44 -1.43 -7.39
C HIS A 330 0.15 -0.97 -5.98
N TYR A 331 -1.01 -1.33 -5.41
CA TYR A 331 -1.40 -0.88 -4.08
C TYR A 331 -2.28 -1.92 -3.37
N SER A 332 -1.94 -2.22 -2.10
CA SER A 332 -2.74 -3.06 -1.21
C SER A 332 -3.79 -2.20 -0.53
N ILE A 333 -5.09 -2.47 -0.75
CA ILE A 333 -6.18 -1.66 -0.20
C ILE A 333 -6.53 -2.11 1.22
N GLY A 334 -6.56 -3.42 1.44
CA GLY A 334 -6.73 -4.03 2.75
C GLY A 334 -5.46 -4.02 3.59
N GLY A 335 -5.61 -4.34 4.86
CA GLY A 335 -4.52 -4.34 5.83
C GLY A 335 -5.02 -4.47 7.27
N ILE A 336 -4.21 -4.02 8.21
CA ILE A 336 -4.54 -4.00 9.64
C ILE A 336 -5.73 -3.07 9.86
N LEU A 337 -6.81 -3.63 10.42
CA LEU A 337 -8.03 -2.89 10.69
C LEU A 337 -7.79 -1.86 11.80
N THR A 338 -8.15 -0.60 11.56
CA THR A 338 -7.96 0.49 12.51
C THR A 338 -9.23 1.33 12.71
N ASP A 339 -9.30 1.97 13.86
CA ASP A 339 -10.25 3.05 14.10
C ASP A 339 -9.81 4.36 13.41
N LEU A 340 -10.55 5.44 13.61
CA LEU A 340 -10.26 6.76 13.01
C LEU A 340 -8.95 7.38 13.48
N ASP A 341 -8.35 6.88 14.57
CA ASP A 341 -7.09 7.37 15.12
C ASP A 341 -5.91 6.41 14.84
N GLY A 342 -6.14 5.37 14.05
CA GLY A 342 -5.12 4.38 13.69
C GLY A 342 -4.86 3.31 14.74
N ALA A 343 -5.67 3.20 15.80
CA ALA A 343 -5.53 2.14 16.80
C ALA A 343 -6.06 0.81 16.29
N SER A 344 -5.27 -0.26 16.45
CA SER A 344 -5.65 -1.62 16.06
C SER A 344 -6.41 -2.36 17.18
N SER A 345 -6.91 -3.58 16.86
CA SER A 345 -7.56 -4.45 17.85
C SER A 345 -6.65 -4.94 18.99
N LEU A 346 -5.33 -4.71 18.91
CA LEU A 346 -4.36 -5.05 19.94
C LEU A 346 -3.90 -3.77 20.67
N PRO A 347 -4.17 -3.58 21.96
CA PRO A 347 -3.68 -2.43 22.71
C PRO A 347 -2.18 -2.21 22.55
N GLY A 348 -1.76 -0.94 22.43
CA GLY A 348 -0.36 -0.56 22.18
C GLY A 348 0.13 -0.74 20.75
N LEU A 349 -0.70 -1.29 19.85
CA LEU A 349 -0.40 -1.44 18.43
C LEU A 349 -1.26 -0.49 17.58
N TRP A 350 -0.59 0.23 16.69
CA TRP A 350 -1.15 1.21 15.77
C TRP A 350 -0.75 0.88 14.33
N ALA A 351 -1.53 1.35 13.37
CA ALA A 351 -1.16 1.23 11.95
C ALA A 351 -1.61 2.45 11.16
N ALA A 352 -0.78 2.88 10.19
CA ALA A 352 -1.08 4.00 9.29
C ALA A 352 -0.45 3.81 7.91
N GLY A 353 -1.06 4.38 6.87
CA GLY A 353 -0.68 4.23 5.47
C GLY A 353 -1.04 2.85 4.94
N GLU A 354 -0.39 2.40 3.87
CA GLU A 354 -0.78 1.22 3.08
C GLU A 354 -0.83 -0.11 3.85
N VAL A 355 -0.23 -0.21 5.03
CA VAL A 355 -0.35 -1.39 5.90
C VAL A 355 -1.69 -1.46 6.62
N ALA A 356 -2.41 -0.34 6.70
CA ALA A 356 -3.66 -0.20 7.45
C ALA A 356 -4.89 -0.31 6.55
N CYS A 357 -5.98 -0.80 7.12
CA CYS A 357 -7.33 -0.70 6.57
C CYS A 357 -8.12 0.31 7.43
N ALA A 358 -7.91 1.61 7.19
CA ALA A 358 -8.60 2.68 7.89
C ALA A 358 -10.04 2.89 7.40
N GLY A 359 -10.41 2.28 6.26
CA GLY A 359 -11.74 2.40 5.66
C GLY A 359 -11.86 3.46 4.56
N VAL A 360 -10.80 4.19 4.27
CA VAL A 360 -10.80 5.26 3.26
C VAL A 360 -11.04 4.75 1.85
N HIS A 361 -10.35 3.68 1.46
CA HIS A 361 -10.28 3.26 0.05
C HIS A 361 -11.40 2.33 -0.40
N GLY A 362 -12.16 1.77 0.54
CA GLY A 362 -13.21 0.80 0.18
C GLY A 362 -12.67 -0.38 -0.61
N ALA A 363 -13.26 -0.67 -1.76
CA ALA A 363 -12.86 -1.76 -2.64
C ALA A 363 -11.91 -1.31 -3.78
N ASN A 364 -11.65 0.01 -3.92
CA ASN A 364 -10.76 0.57 -4.93
C ASN A 364 -10.32 1.99 -4.54
N ARG A 365 -9.02 2.24 -4.56
CA ARG A 365 -8.42 3.51 -4.16
C ARG A 365 -8.56 4.56 -5.25
N LEU A 366 -9.04 5.75 -4.90
CA LEU A 366 -8.94 6.94 -5.75
C LEU A 366 -7.46 7.32 -5.95
N ALA A 367 -7.09 7.70 -7.15
CA ALA A 367 -5.73 8.12 -7.47
C ALA A 367 -5.25 9.23 -6.51
N SER A 368 -3.97 9.20 -6.15
CA SER A 368 -3.29 10.22 -5.31
C SER A 368 -3.81 10.41 -3.87
N ASN A 369 -4.74 9.55 -3.39
CA ASN A 369 -5.18 9.54 -1.98
C ASN A 369 -4.22 8.79 -1.04
N SER A 370 -3.32 7.93 -1.53
CA SER A 370 -2.49 7.07 -0.66
C SER A 370 -1.44 7.83 0.15
N LEU A 371 -0.76 8.78 -0.48
CA LEU A 371 0.22 9.61 0.24
C LEU A 371 -0.48 10.50 1.26
N LEU A 372 -1.65 11.04 0.91
CA LEU A 372 -2.47 11.84 1.80
C LEU A 372 -2.93 11.03 3.02
N GLU A 373 -3.43 9.81 2.81
CA GLU A 373 -3.84 8.89 3.89
C GLU A 373 -2.69 8.64 4.87
N GLY A 374 -1.50 8.34 4.34
CA GLY A 374 -0.31 8.12 5.16
C GLY A 374 0.01 9.31 6.08
N MET A 375 -0.11 10.53 5.59
CA MET A 375 0.14 11.74 6.37
C MET A 375 -0.95 12.01 7.40
N VAL A 376 -2.22 11.91 7.01
CA VAL A 376 -3.36 12.21 7.88
C VAL A 376 -3.42 11.23 9.03
N PHE A 377 -3.43 9.93 8.76
CA PHE A 377 -3.58 8.93 9.83
C PHE A 377 -2.31 8.75 10.68
N ALA A 378 -1.12 9.00 10.13
CA ALA A 378 0.10 9.05 10.93
C ALA A 378 0.05 10.15 12.00
N ALA A 379 -0.43 11.33 11.62
CA ALA A 379 -0.61 12.46 12.53
C ALA A 379 -1.63 12.14 13.62
N ARG A 380 -2.77 11.56 13.25
CA ARG A 380 -3.82 11.15 14.20
C ARG A 380 -3.33 10.12 15.22
N VAL A 381 -2.52 9.14 14.80
CA VAL A 381 -1.87 8.20 15.73
C VAL A 381 -1.07 8.94 16.79
N VAL A 382 -0.23 9.89 16.40
CA VAL A 382 0.61 10.65 17.34
C VAL A 382 -0.23 11.52 18.27
N GLU A 383 -1.23 12.20 17.73
CA GLU A 383 -2.17 13.04 18.51
C GLU A 383 -2.97 12.21 19.52
N ALA A 384 -3.46 11.03 19.11
CA ALA A 384 -4.19 10.11 19.99
C ALA A 384 -3.31 9.55 21.13
N ILE A 385 -2.08 9.14 20.81
CA ILE A 385 -1.10 8.70 21.81
C ILE A 385 -0.81 9.84 22.81
N ALA A 386 -0.58 11.05 22.32
CA ALA A 386 -0.33 12.22 23.17
C ALA A 386 -1.55 12.57 24.06
N ALA A 387 -2.76 12.31 23.57
CA ALA A 387 -3.99 12.45 24.35
C ALA A 387 -4.23 11.31 25.37
N GLY A 388 -3.34 10.30 25.41
CA GLY A 388 -3.42 9.16 26.34
C GLY A 388 -4.32 8.01 25.87
N LYS A 389 -4.69 7.96 24.58
CA LYS A 389 -5.43 6.82 24.00
C LYS A 389 -4.54 5.58 23.96
N ASP A 390 -5.09 4.42 24.31
CA ASP A 390 -4.33 3.17 24.42
C ASP A 390 -4.92 1.98 23.64
N GLY A 391 -6.15 2.05 23.23
CA GLY A 391 -6.85 0.99 22.48
C GLY A 391 -7.79 1.57 21.43
N CYS A 392 -8.37 0.69 20.62
CA CYS A 392 -9.30 1.09 19.56
C CYS A 392 -10.71 1.40 20.10
N GLU A 393 -11.42 2.21 19.33
CA GLU A 393 -12.83 2.50 19.46
C GLU A 393 -13.63 1.94 18.28
N GLU A 394 -14.95 1.77 18.43
CA GLU A 394 -15.84 1.33 17.35
C GLU A 394 -16.14 2.48 16.36
N THR A 395 -15.09 3.07 15.80
CA THR A 395 -15.15 4.16 14.81
C THR A 395 -14.49 3.75 13.50
N GLY A 396 -14.81 4.42 12.41
CA GLY A 396 -14.21 4.11 11.12
C GLY A 396 -14.41 2.65 10.71
N ALA A 397 -13.36 2.03 10.22
CA ALA A 397 -13.38 0.63 9.81
C ALA A 397 -13.55 -0.36 10.97
N MET A 398 -13.29 0.06 12.21
CA MET A 398 -13.44 -0.77 13.42
C MET A 398 -14.90 -0.97 13.88
N ARG A 399 -15.91 -0.51 13.15
CA ARG A 399 -17.33 -0.77 13.46
C ARG A 399 -17.72 -2.22 13.18
N PRO A 400 -18.02 -3.06 14.22
CA PRO A 400 -18.29 -4.49 14.01
C PRO A 400 -19.55 -4.77 13.16
N SER A 401 -20.51 -3.83 13.11
CA SER A 401 -21.71 -3.93 12.28
C SER A 401 -21.40 -4.11 10.78
N ASN A 402 -20.20 -3.71 10.34
CA ASN A 402 -19.75 -3.74 8.96
C ASN A 402 -18.83 -4.93 8.65
N TRP A 403 -18.72 -5.92 9.55
CA TRP A 403 -17.80 -7.04 9.40
C TRP A 403 -18.49 -8.33 9.00
N LEU A 404 -17.80 -9.12 8.18
CA LEU A 404 -18.00 -10.55 7.98
C LEU A 404 -16.72 -11.26 8.42
N HIS A 405 -16.79 -12.01 9.51
CA HIS A 405 -15.62 -12.73 10.04
C HIS A 405 -15.29 -13.95 9.20
N LEU A 406 -14.00 -14.11 8.91
CA LEU A 406 -13.45 -15.28 8.24
C LEU A 406 -12.52 -16.04 9.20
N SER A 407 -12.62 -17.38 9.17
CA SER A 407 -11.65 -18.25 9.83
C SER A 407 -10.51 -18.55 8.88
N MET A 408 -9.27 -18.32 9.28
CA MET A 408 -8.11 -18.79 8.51
C MET A 408 -7.78 -20.23 8.87
N PRO A 409 -7.73 -21.15 7.89
CA PRO A 409 -7.16 -22.48 8.11
C PRO A 409 -5.68 -22.37 8.48
N GLY A 410 -5.27 -22.92 9.61
CA GLY A 410 -3.86 -23.01 10.01
C GLY A 410 -3.29 -21.85 10.85
N VAL A 411 -3.99 -20.72 10.97
CA VAL A 411 -3.69 -19.71 12.00
C VAL A 411 -4.52 -20.12 13.24
N GLY A 412 -4.04 -21.10 13.97
CA GLY A 412 -4.67 -21.55 15.21
C GLY A 412 -4.73 -20.41 16.21
N ALA A 413 -5.85 -20.33 16.96
CA ALA A 413 -5.93 -19.57 18.19
C ALA A 413 -4.83 -20.10 19.14
N GLY A 414 -3.61 -19.59 19.01
CA GLY A 414 -2.56 -19.78 19.99
C GLY A 414 -3.11 -19.23 21.29
N ASP A 415 -3.17 -20.09 22.32
CA ASP A 415 -3.41 -19.66 23.68
C ASP A 415 -2.46 -18.47 23.95
N PRO A 416 -2.95 -17.27 24.31
CA PRO A 416 -2.09 -16.11 24.57
C PRO A 416 -1.09 -16.33 25.72
N GLY A 417 -1.20 -17.45 26.47
CA GLY A 417 -0.26 -17.91 27.48
C GLY A 417 0.65 -19.06 27.07
N ALA A 418 0.39 -19.69 25.93
CA ALA A 418 1.30 -20.67 25.36
C ALA A 418 2.32 -19.93 24.49
N SER A 419 3.46 -19.54 25.05
CA SER A 419 4.70 -19.53 24.29
C SER A 419 4.76 -20.91 23.62
N SER A 420 4.33 -21.01 22.35
CA SER A 420 4.50 -22.24 21.60
C SER A 420 5.99 -22.54 21.63
N GLY A 421 6.38 -23.54 22.41
CA GLY A 421 7.74 -24.03 22.55
C GLY A 421 8.29 -24.67 21.25
N ARG A 422 7.74 -24.30 20.11
CA ARG A 422 8.34 -24.37 18.79
C ARG A 422 8.91 -22.99 18.46
N GLY A 423 9.96 -22.62 19.18
CA GLY A 423 10.92 -21.68 18.63
C GLY A 423 11.32 -22.16 17.23
N PRO A 424 11.74 -21.24 16.33
CA PRO A 424 12.23 -21.63 15.03
C PRO A 424 13.20 -22.78 15.22
N LYS A 425 12.96 -23.89 14.50
CA LYS A 425 13.87 -25.03 14.48
C LYS A 425 15.25 -24.47 14.21
N ASP A 426 16.21 -24.94 14.98
CA ASP A 426 17.63 -24.61 15.00
C ASP A 426 18.13 -23.85 13.75
N PRO A 427 18.71 -22.62 13.88
CA PRO A 427 19.22 -21.85 12.73
C PRO A 427 20.34 -22.55 11.95
N GLY A 428 20.66 -23.81 12.26
CA GLY A 428 21.64 -24.64 11.57
C GLY A 428 21.22 -25.23 10.23
N ALA A 429 19.92 -25.30 9.91
CA ALA A 429 19.44 -25.77 8.61
C ALA A 429 19.11 -24.55 7.73
N ARG A 430 20.11 -23.84 7.22
CA ARG A 430 19.93 -22.82 6.19
C ARG A 430 19.42 -23.49 4.92
N CYS A 431 18.16 -23.25 4.57
CA CYS A 431 17.71 -23.42 3.19
C CYS A 431 18.66 -22.63 2.29
N GLY A 432 19.25 -23.24 1.26
CA GLY A 432 20.19 -22.52 0.39
C GLY A 432 19.51 -21.29 -0.23
N ASN A 433 20.24 -20.20 -0.46
CA ASN A 433 19.70 -18.98 -1.07
C ASN A 433 18.95 -19.24 -2.39
N GLU A 434 19.33 -20.27 -3.16
CA GLU A 434 18.65 -20.67 -4.41
C GLU A 434 17.25 -21.25 -4.16
N ASP A 435 17.05 -21.99 -3.08
CA ASP A 435 15.74 -22.58 -2.77
C ASP A 435 14.75 -21.51 -2.29
N VAL A 436 15.24 -20.51 -1.56
CA VAL A 436 14.44 -19.34 -1.12
C VAL A 436 13.95 -18.51 -2.29
N ALA A 437 14.83 -18.22 -3.26
CA ALA A 437 14.47 -17.48 -4.48
C ALA A 437 13.40 -18.24 -5.29
N LYS A 438 13.57 -19.55 -5.46
CA LYS A 438 12.59 -20.39 -6.17
C LYS A 438 11.23 -20.40 -5.49
N ILE A 439 11.18 -20.49 -4.14
CA ILE A 439 9.91 -20.45 -3.41
C ILE A 439 9.23 -19.09 -3.56
N ARG A 440 9.99 -17.98 -3.48
CA ARG A 440 9.47 -16.64 -3.75
C ARG A 440 8.87 -16.54 -5.16
N GLU A 441 9.59 -17.00 -6.18
CA GLU A 441 9.12 -17.03 -7.56
C GLU A 441 7.86 -17.90 -7.74
N GLN A 442 7.77 -19.04 -7.06
CA GLN A 442 6.58 -19.89 -7.07
C GLN A 442 5.35 -19.18 -6.49
N ILE A 443 5.50 -18.51 -5.33
CA ILE A 443 4.44 -17.71 -4.72
C ILE A 443 4.00 -16.61 -5.70
N GLN A 444 4.95 -15.83 -6.20
CA GLN A 444 4.68 -14.71 -7.12
C GLN A 444 3.97 -15.17 -8.38
N HIS A 445 4.41 -16.27 -8.98
CA HIS A 445 3.80 -16.84 -10.18
C HIS A 445 2.38 -17.34 -9.91
N ALA A 446 2.17 -18.09 -8.82
CA ALA A 446 0.86 -18.58 -8.43
C ALA A 446 -0.13 -17.43 -8.21
N MET A 447 0.28 -16.40 -7.46
CA MET A 447 -0.54 -15.21 -7.20
C MET A 447 -0.87 -14.43 -8.48
N THR A 448 0.11 -14.25 -9.37
CA THR A 448 -0.09 -13.51 -10.62
C THR A 448 -1.13 -14.18 -11.51
N ILE A 449 -1.07 -15.52 -11.64
CA ILE A 449 -2.00 -16.27 -12.50
C ILE A 449 -3.35 -16.49 -11.82
N GLY A 450 -3.36 -16.82 -10.53
CA GLY A 450 -4.57 -17.30 -9.86
C GLY A 450 -5.33 -16.25 -9.04
N ALA A 451 -4.65 -15.17 -8.61
CA ALA A 451 -5.24 -14.10 -7.80
C ALA A 451 -4.97 -12.70 -8.40
N GLY A 452 -4.82 -12.61 -9.71
CA GLY A 452 -4.56 -11.37 -10.46
C GLY A 452 -5.78 -10.46 -10.60
N VAL A 453 -5.83 -9.72 -11.72
CA VAL A 453 -6.94 -8.78 -12.04
C VAL A 453 -8.28 -9.50 -12.16
N VAL A 454 -8.29 -10.66 -12.81
CA VAL A 454 -9.47 -11.51 -13.03
C VAL A 454 -9.26 -12.85 -12.34
N ARG A 455 -10.25 -13.32 -11.62
CA ARG A 455 -10.20 -14.50 -10.73
C ARG A 455 -11.44 -15.38 -10.94
N ASP A 456 -11.33 -16.65 -10.59
CA ASP A 456 -12.44 -17.59 -10.44
C ASP A 456 -12.14 -18.62 -9.34
N ALA A 457 -13.10 -19.46 -8.98
CA ALA A 457 -12.92 -20.47 -7.94
C ALA A 457 -11.77 -21.43 -8.24
N GLU A 458 -11.59 -21.85 -9.49
CA GLU A 458 -10.56 -22.81 -9.87
C GLU A 458 -9.17 -22.20 -9.73
N SER A 459 -8.98 -20.97 -10.20
CA SER A 459 -7.70 -20.25 -10.12
C SER A 459 -7.32 -19.95 -8.67
N LEU A 460 -8.26 -19.48 -7.84
CA LEU A 460 -8.05 -19.20 -6.42
C LEU A 460 -7.72 -20.46 -5.62
N ASN A 461 -8.45 -21.57 -5.84
CA ASN A 461 -8.17 -22.85 -5.15
C ASN A 461 -6.79 -23.40 -5.49
N ARG A 462 -6.29 -23.21 -6.72
CA ARG A 462 -4.91 -23.60 -7.07
C ARG A 462 -3.88 -22.81 -6.27
N VAL A 463 -4.11 -21.52 -6.07
CA VAL A 463 -3.23 -20.68 -5.24
C VAL A 463 -3.31 -21.11 -3.78
N GLU A 464 -4.51 -21.35 -3.24
CA GLU A 464 -4.72 -21.78 -1.86
C GLU A 464 -3.90 -23.04 -1.53
N LEU A 465 -3.88 -24.01 -2.44
CA LEU A 465 -3.10 -25.26 -2.28
C LEU A 465 -1.58 -25.04 -2.31
N ALA A 466 -1.12 -23.99 -3.02
CA ALA A 466 0.31 -23.70 -3.15
C ALA A 466 0.90 -22.94 -1.95
N MET A 467 0.09 -22.15 -1.22
CA MET A 467 0.57 -21.27 -0.14
C MET A 467 1.08 -21.99 1.11
N PRO A 468 0.40 -23.03 1.68
CA PRO A 468 0.86 -23.71 2.89
C PRO A 468 2.19 -24.42 2.72
N GLU A 469 2.43 -25.06 1.56
CA GLU A 469 3.72 -25.70 1.28
C GLU A 469 4.87 -24.70 1.27
N ALA A 470 4.64 -23.48 0.80
CA ALA A 470 5.62 -22.42 0.80
C ALA A 470 5.92 -21.91 2.22
N ALA A 471 4.89 -21.72 3.06
CA ALA A 471 5.04 -21.21 4.42
C ALA A 471 5.82 -22.16 5.34
N ASP A 472 5.62 -23.50 5.20
CA ASP A 472 6.26 -24.50 6.04
C ASP A 472 7.74 -24.76 5.68
N ARG A 473 8.16 -24.34 4.48
CA ARG A 473 9.50 -24.63 3.93
C ARG A 473 10.53 -23.56 4.20
N VAL A 474 10.14 -22.36 4.69
CA VAL A 474 11.02 -21.19 4.66
C VAL A 474 11.24 -20.57 6.03
N ASP A 475 12.50 -20.60 6.48
CA ASP A 475 12.97 -19.84 7.64
C ASP A 475 13.29 -18.35 7.29
N VAL A 476 13.19 -17.96 6.01
CA VAL A 476 13.42 -16.57 5.58
C VAL A 476 12.15 -15.76 5.79
N CYS A 477 12.25 -14.79 6.69
CA CYS A 477 11.13 -14.01 7.21
C CYS A 477 10.25 -13.37 6.11
N GLU A 478 10.84 -12.77 5.06
CA GLU A 478 10.07 -12.12 3.99
C GLU A 478 9.22 -13.10 3.17
N VAL A 479 9.76 -14.27 2.83
CA VAL A 479 9.01 -15.27 2.05
C VAL A 479 7.90 -15.88 2.89
N ARG A 480 8.15 -16.11 4.19
CA ARG A 480 7.12 -16.50 5.16
C ARG A 480 6.02 -15.45 5.25
N ASN A 481 6.38 -14.17 5.27
CA ASN A 481 5.42 -13.07 5.30
C ASN A 481 4.57 -13.02 4.02
N LEU A 482 5.20 -13.15 2.84
CA LEU A 482 4.48 -13.25 1.57
C LEU A 482 3.50 -14.42 1.56
N ALA A 483 3.92 -15.62 2.00
CA ALA A 483 3.03 -16.77 2.08
C ALA A 483 1.85 -16.53 3.04
N THR A 484 2.10 -15.92 4.22
CA THR A 484 1.06 -15.60 5.20
C THR A 484 0.03 -14.61 4.64
N VAL A 485 0.50 -13.50 4.02
CA VAL A 485 -0.41 -12.49 3.43
C VAL A 485 -1.13 -13.06 2.21
N GLY A 486 -0.44 -13.84 1.37
CA GLY A 486 -1.03 -14.50 0.22
C GLY A 486 -2.16 -15.45 0.61
N ALA A 487 -1.96 -16.26 1.66
CA ALA A 487 -3.01 -17.15 2.17
C ALA A 487 -4.23 -16.36 2.68
N GLY A 488 -4.01 -15.25 3.41
CA GLY A 488 -5.09 -14.37 3.87
C GLY A 488 -5.86 -13.73 2.72
N LEU A 489 -5.14 -13.23 1.71
CA LEU A 489 -5.73 -12.65 0.50
C LEU A 489 -6.61 -13.67 -0.24
N VAL A 490 -6.09 -14.88 -0.47
CA VAL A 490 -6.80 -15.93 -1.21
C VAL A 490 -8.03 -16.40 -0.43
N ALA A 491 -7.94 -16.59 0.88
CA ALA A 491 -9.07 -16.94 1.72
C ALA A 491 -10.19 -15.88 1.64
N ALA A 492 -9.84 -14.58 1.70
CA ALA A 492 -10.78 -13.50 1.54
C ALA A 492 -11.38 -13.45 0.11
N ALA A 493 -10.54 -13.64 -0.92
CA ALA A 493 -10.98 -13.66 -2.32
C ALA A 493 -11.92 -14.84 -2.65
N ILE A 494 -11.73 -16.01 -2.04
CA ILE A 494 -12.63 -17.15 -2.16
C ILE A 494 -13.96 -16.83 -1.48
N ALA A 495 -13.93 -16.26 -0.27
CA ALA A 495 -15.11 -15.98 0.53
C ALA A 495 -15.98 -14.85 -0.04
N ARG A 496 -15.39 -13.90 -0.80
CA ARG A 496 -16.14 -12.84 -1.46
C ARG A 496 -16.71 -13.32 -2.80
N GLU A 497 -17.92 -13.82 -2.78
CA GLU A 497 -18.65 -14.32 -3.95
C GLU A 497 -19.38 -13.18 -4.67
N GLU A 498 -18.64 -12.17 -5.10
CA GLU A 498 -19.10 -11.03 -5.89
C GLU A 498 -17.96 -10.44 -6.73
N SER A 499 -18.27 -9.50 -7.62
CA SER A 499 -17.30 -8.59 -8.22
C SER A 499 -17.53 -7.18 -7.72
N ARG A 500 -16.46 -6.54 -7.16
CA ARG A 500 -16.52 -5.18 -6.62
C ARG A 500 -15.14 -4.52 -6.65
N GLY A 501 -15.04 -3.31 -7.22
CA GLY A 501 -13.80 -2.58 -7.28
C GLY A 501 -12.65 -3.40 -7.87
N CYS A 502 -11.56 -3.56 -7.12
CA CYS A 502 -10.38 -4.32 -7.54
C CYS A 502 -10.53 -5.85 -7.43
N HIS A 503 -11.64 -6.35 -6.94
CA HIS A 503 -11.93 -7.78 -6.87
C HIS A 503 -12.90 -8.19 -7.97
N THR A 504 -12.43 -8.97 -8.95
CA THR A 504 -13.24 -9.42 -10.11
C THR A 504 -13.29 -10.93 -10.17
N ARG A 505 -14.48 -11.48 -10.04
CA ARG A 505 -14.80 -12.91 -10.13
C ARG A 505 -15.60 -13.20 -11.39
N THR A 506 -15.06 -14.02 -12.32
CA THR A 506 -15.80 -14.40 -13.54
C THR A 506 -16.98 -15.32 -13.25
N ASP A 507 -16.90 -16.09 -12.18
CA ASP A 507 -17.96 -16.97 -11.67
C ASP A 507 -19.00 -16.24 -10.81
N PHE A 508 -18.70 -15.03 -10.31
CA PHE A 508 -19.59 -14.13 -9.59
C PHE A 508 -19.47 -12.68 -10.11
N PRO A 509 -19.95 -12.40 -11.33
CA PRO A 509 -19.68 -11.11 -11.99
C PRO A 509 -20.43 -9.92 -11.39
N GLU A 510 -21.50 -10.16 -10.64
CA GLU A 510 -22.35 -9.14 -10.08
C GLU A 510 -21.90 -8.69 -8.69
N THR A 511 -22.25 -7.46 -8.33
CA THR A 511 -22.06 -6.92 -6.97
C THR A 511 -23.26 -7.29 -6.09
N TRP A 512 -23.01 -7.81 -4.88
CA TRP A 512 -24.07 -8.23 -3.96
C TRP A 512 -24.19 -7.32 -2.74
N PRO A 513 -25.37 -6.85 -2.36
CA PRO A 513 -25.56 -6.01 -1.18
C PRO A 513 -25.11 -6.67 0.13
N ALA A 514 -25.20 -7.99 0.25
CA ALA A 514 -24.76 -8.74 1.43
C ALA A 514 -23.24 -8.62 1.66
N PHE A 515 -22.45 -8.40 0.62
CA PHE A 515 -21.01 -8.18 0.66
C PHE A 515 -20.62 -6.69 0.74
N ALA A 516 -21.56 -5.76 0.90
CA ALA A 516 -21.23 -4.38 1.25
C ALA A 516 -20.69 -4.29 2.69
N ARG A 517 -19.77 -5.18 3.03
CA ARG A 517 -19.14 -5.38 4.34
C ARG A 517 -17.68 -5.77 4.17
N ARG A 518 -16.87 -5.50 5.20
CA ARG A 518 -15.47 -5.90 5.23
C ARG A 518 -15.33 -7.38 5.56
N LEU A 519 -14.46 -8.08 4.86
CA LEU A 519 -14.05 -9.42 5.24
C LEU A 519 -12.90 -9.32 6.25
N VAL A 520 -13.14 -9.76 7.49
CA VAL A 520 -12.20 -9.60 8.60
C VAL A 520 -11.61 -10.95 8.97
N LEU A 521 -10.29 -11.03 8.93
CA LEU A 521 -9.45 -12.13 9.41
C LEU A 521 -8.87 -11.75 10.78
N GLY A 522 -8.69 -12.74 11.66
CA GLY A 522 -8.23 -12.50 13.04
C GLY A 522 -9.39 -12.51 14.04
N ARG A 523 -9.09 -12.18 15.31
CA ARG A 523 -10.06 -12.24 16.42
C ARG A 523 -10.96 -11.04 16.47
#